data_ee72b2c7e66e734a1ebdf0ef0cf14255
#
_entry.id   ee72b2c7e66e734a1ebdf0ef0cf14255
#
_cell.length_a   1.000
_cell.length_b   1.000
_cell.length_c   1.000
_cell.angle_alpha   90.00
_cell.angle_beta   90.00
_cell.angle_gamma   90.00
#
_symmetry.space_group_name_H-M   'P 1'
#
loop_
_entity.id
_entity.type
_entity.pdbx_description
1 polymer ?
#
loop_
_entity_poly.entity_id
_entity_poly.type
_entity_poly.pdbx_seq_one_letter_code
_entity_poly.pdbx_strand_id
1 'polypeptide(L)'
;MFTKILIANRGEIAVRVARSCRALGVESVAVYSAADAGSMHVRAADTAIDLGDGPASSNYLSIPKIIAAALESGAQAIHPGYGFLSENPEFAEAVAAAGLTFIGPSPYAITTMGGKVAARDVAIRVQVPLAPGTDGAIASAAAVEAFGAEHGYPVLVKASAGGGGRGMRRIDSEPQAKEAFDAAVREATAAFGNGEVYLERYLTHARHVEVQVFADTHGNTVYVGDRDCSVQRRHQKLVEESPAPGLSDTLRRNMGEAAVRLAREVGYVGAGTVEFLVEDEKFYFLEMNTRIQVEHPVTEMVHGVDLIAEQIRVAAGEELSILGNLAPKGAAIEARINAEDVAEGRFLPAPGPVDLLTAPVGEGLRFDAGYESGDTVLPLYDSLIGKLIAYGPDRETAIKRLLGGLERLQIEGVPTTAPAAQTIVAHPDFRELRFSTLWLEETVDFTEPEPVDRANVEVGGRFFIIPTFNDYGSAGGYGNAAPALADDFDARVRAYILNNPEIILEALEILAEREARAETTAKIAAYPDLFTDPPALGLGTPDAPIRVVEFFDYKC
;
A
#
# COMPACT_ATOMS: atom_id res chain seq x y z
N MET A 1 -29.17 1.07 -14.00
CA MET A 1 -27.70 1.13 -14.26
C MET A 1 -27.36 2.51 -14.83
N PHE A 2 -26.22 3.11 -14.43
CA PHE A 2 -25.72 4.37 -14.97
C PHE A 2 -25.24 4.20 -16.42
N THR A 3 -25.24 5.30 -17.18
CA THR A 3 -24.65 5.34 -18.52
C THR A 3 -23.23 5.93 -18.51
N LYS A 4 -22.92 6.81 -17.52
CA LYS A 4 -21.63 7.48 -17.41
C LYS A 4 -21.27 7.73 -15.94
N ILE A 5 -20.02 7.41 -15.57
CA ILE A 5 -19.47 7.56 -14.22
C ILE A 5 -18.16 8.36 -14.28
N LEU A 6 -18.01 9.38 -13.41
CA LEU A 6 -16.74 10.04 -13.18
C LEU A 6 -15.94 9.29 -12.10
N ILE A 7 -14.65 9.10 -12.32
CA ILE A 7 -13.71 8.46 -11.40
C ILE A 7 -12.91 9.56 -10.72
N ALA A 8 -13.24 9.85 -9.46
CA ALA A 8 -12.59 10.91 -8.67
C ALA A 8 -11.29 10.38 -8.01
N ASN A 9 -10.43 9.79 -8.81
CA ASN A 9 -9.17 9.21 -8.37
C ASN A 9 -8.15 9.12 -9.52
N ARG A 10 -6.94 8.61 -9.25
CA ARG A 10 -5.85 8.42 -10.19
C ARG A 10 -5.18 7.04 -10.01
N GLY A 11 -4.14 6.79 -10.80
CA GLY A 11 -3.30 5.61 -10.66
C GLY A 11 -4.06 4.30 -10.89
N GLU A 12 -3.61 3.23 -10.22
CA GLU A 12 -4.12 1.88 -10.47
C GLU A 12 -5.62 1.73 -10.17
N ILE A 13 -6.12 2.41 -9.12
CA ILE A 13 -7.54 2.29 -8.78
C ILE A 13 -8.45 2.95 -9.83
N ALA A 14 -8.02 4.05 -10.44
CA ALA A 14 -8.79 4.66 -11.51
C ALA A 14 -8.81 3.77 -12.76
N VAL A 15 -7.69 3.14 -13.10
CA VAL A 15 -7.63 2.11 -14.17
C VAL A 15 -8.54 0.92 -13.84
N ARG A 16 -8.53 0.47 -12.58
CA ARG A 16 -9.35 -0.65 -12.10
C ARG A 16 -10.85 -0.34 -12.22
N VAL A 17 -11.26 0.86 -11.80
CA VAL A 17 -12.66 1.30 -11.90
C VAL A 17 -13.09 1.43 -13.37
N ALA A 18 -12.28 2.04 -14.24
CA ALA A 18 -12.54 2.15 -15.65
C ALA A 18 -12.74 0.78 -16.32
N ARG A 19 -11.96 -0.24 -15.91
CA ARG A 19 -12.11 -1.62 -16.37
C ARG A 19 -13.49 -2.21 -16.01
N SER A 20 -13.97 -2.00 -14.77
CA SER A 20 -15.31 -2.46 -14.36
C SER A 20 -16.42 -1.68 -15.05
N CYS A 21 -16.29 -0.36 -15.24
CA CYS A 21 -17.22 0.44 -16.04
C CYS A 21 -17.36 -0.15 -17.44
N ARG A 22 -16.26 -0.41 -18.12
CA ARG A 22 -16.23 -1.01 -19.46
C ARG A 22 -16.91 -2.38 -19.49
N ALA A 23 -16.66 -3.24 -18.50
CA ALA A 23 -17.29 -4.55 -18.39
C ALA A 23 -18.82 -4.47 -18.19
N LEU A 24 -19.31 -3.40 -17.57
CA LEU A 24 -20.73 -3.11 -17.36
C LEU A 24 -21.37 -2.33 -18.52
N GLY A 25 -20.61 -1.93 -19.53
CA GLY A 25 -21.09 -1.08 -20.63
C GLY A 25 -21.38 0.36 -20.20
N VAL A 26 -20.69 0.85 -19.16
CA VAL A 26 -20.80 2.21 -18.60
C VAL A 26 -19.62 3.04 -19.07
N GLU A 27 -19.87 4.23 -19.59
CA GLU A 27 -18.82 5.17 -20.00
C GLU A 27 -18.08 5.73 -18.76
N SER A 28 -16.77 5.73 -18.81
CA SER A 28 -15.89 6.21 -17.73
C SER A 28 -15.27 7.56 -18.06
N VAL A 29 -15.26 8.46 -17.08
CA VAL A 29 -14.63 9.78 -17.16
C VAL A 29 -13.51 9.83 -16.12
N ALA A 30 -12.26 9.93 -16.56
CA ALA A 30 -11.15 10.21 -15.66
C ALA A 30 -11.05 11.70 -15.35
N VAL A 31 -10.46 12.03 -14.22
CA VAL A 31 -9.96 13.39 -13.94
C VAL A 31 -8.45 13.33 -13.78
N TYR A 32 -7.77 14.42 -14.12
CA TYR A 32 -6.31 14.49 -14.00
C TYR A 32 -5.82 15.88 -13.65
N SER A 33 -4.70 15.96 -12.92
CA SER A 33 -3.92 17.19 -12.80
C SER A 33 -3.02 17.37 -14.02
N ALA A 34 -2.57 18.56 -14.32
CA ALA A 34 -1.66 18.79 -15.44
C ALA A 34 -0.42 17.88 -15.40
N ALA A 35 0.09 17.55 -14.20
CA ALA A 35 1.20 16.62 -14.03
C ALA A 35 0.85 15.17 -14.44
N ASP A 36 -0.41 14.79 -14.38
CA ASP A 36 -0.91 13.44 -14.72
C ASP A 36 -1.47 13.34 -16.16
N ALA A 37 -1.39 14.38 -16.98
CA ALA A 37 -2.04 14.43 -18.30
C ALA A 37 -1.70 13.23 -19.21
N GLY A 38 -0.48 12.67 -19.08
CA GLY A 38 -0.02 11.49 -19.80
C GLY A 38 -0.22 10.16 -19.08
N SER A 39 -0.79 10.13 -17.88
CA SER A 39 -0.85 8.94 -17.03
C SER A 39 -1.77 7.85 -17.58
N MET A 40 -1.49 6.60 -17.20
CA MET A 40 -2.23 5.42 -17.66
C MET A 40 -3.74 5.52 -17.42
N HIS A 41 -4.18 6.06 -16.27
CA HIS A 41 -5.61 6.16 -15.96
C HIS A 41 -6.36 7.11 -16.90
N VAL A 42 -5.70 8.15 -17.41
CA VAL A 42 -6.25 9.08 -18.41
C VAL A 42 -6.49 8.34 -19.73
N ARG A 43 -5.53 7.50 -20.13
CA ARG A 43 -5.63 6.69 -21.36
C ARG A 43 -6.62 5.53 -21.23
N ALA A 44 -6.84 5.03 -20.00
CA ALA A 44 -7.72 3.88 -19.73
C ALA A 44 -9.21 4.23 -19.72
N ALA A 45 -9.57 5.48 -19.44
CA ALA A 45 -10.95 5.97 -19.44
C ALA A 45 -11.43 6.34 -20.85
N ASP A 46 -12.76 6.41 -21.04
CA ASP A 46 -13.35 6.77 -22.32
C ASP A 46 -13.20 8.26 -22.62
N THR A 47 -13.26 9.11 -21.58
CA THR A 47 -12.99 10.56 -21.64
C THR A 47 -12.26 11.01 -20.39
N ALA A 48 -11.64 12.21 -20.43
CA ALA A 48 -10.91 12.74 -19.29
C ALA A 48 -11.04 14.27 -19.20
N ILE A 49 -11.02 14.81 -17.97
CA ILE A 49 -11.15 16.25 -17.69
C ILE A 49 -9.96 16.73 -16.87
N ASP A 50 -9.35 17.81 -17.33
CA ASP A 50 -8.24 18.49 -16.66
C ASP A 50 -8.72 19.29 -15.44
N LEU A 51 -8.16 19.00 -14.27
CA LEU A 51 -8.39 19.74 -13.03
C LEU A 51 -7.41 20.90 -12.82
N GLY A 52 -6.45 21.06 -13.74
CA GLY A 52 -5.43 22.10 -13.72
C GLY A 52 -4.20 21.77 -12.88
N ASP A 53 -3.30 22.72 -12.82
CA ASP A 53 -2.01 22.63 -12.12
C ASP A 53 -2.13 22.68 -10.60
N GLY A 54 -1.02 22.34 -9.95
CA GLY A 54 -0.78 22.50 -8.53
C GLY A 54 -0.84 21.21 -7.71
N PRO A 55 -0.71 21.31 -6.38
CA PRO A 55 -0.75 20.17 -5.48
C PRO A 55 -2.13 19.50 -5.46
N ALA A 56 -2.22 18.29 -4.91
CA ALA A 56 -3.48 17.55 -4.80
C ALA A 56 -4.63 18.36 -4.16
N SER A 57 -4.33 19.26 -3.23
CA SER A 57 -5.32 20.18 -2.63
C SER A 57 -6.00 21.12 -3.62
N SER A 58 -5.34 21.41 -4.75
CA SER A 58 -5.86 22.30 -5.80
C SER A 58 -6.58 21.56 -6.93
N ASN A 59 -6.52 20.23 -6.95
CA ASN A 59 -7.10 19.38 -8.01
C ASN A 59 -7.87 18.19 -7.43
N TYR A 60 -7.26 17.03 -7.18
CA TYR A 60 -7.94 15.81 -6.71
C TYR A 60 -8.68 15.95 -5.37
N LEU A 61 -8.25 16.86 -4.49
CA LEU A 61 -8.91 17.17 -3.21
C LEU A 61 -9.85 18.38 -3.29
N SER A 62 -10.03 18.96 -4.48
CA SER A 62 -10.93 20.10 -4.68
C SER A 62 -12.35 19.64 -4.99
N ILE A 63 -13.19 19.55 -3.98
CA ILE A 63 -14.62 19.19 -4.14
C ILE A 63 -15.29 20.00 -5.27
N PRO A 64 -15.17 21.34 -5.34
CA PRO A 64 -15.82 22.12 -6.40
C PRO A 64 -15.37 21.72 -7.82
N LYS A 65 -14.08 21.41 -8.01
CA LYS A 65 -13.56 21.01 -9.33
C LYS A 65 -14.04 19.63 -9.75
N ILE A 66 -14.06 18.68 -8.81
CA ILE A 66 -14.57 17.33 -9.09
C ILE A 66 -16.06 17.38 -9.45
N ILE A 67 -16.87 18.14 -8.70
CA ILE A 67 -18.30 18.31 -9.01
C ILE A 67 -18.49 18.99 -10.39
N ALA A 68 -17.75 20.06 -10.66
CA ALA A 68 -17.82 20.73 -11.96
C ALA A 68 -17.48 19.79 -13.12
N ALA A 69 -16.41 19.01 -12.99
CA ALA A 69 -16.01 17.99 -13.98
C ALA A 69 -17.10 16.93 -14.19
N ALA A 70 -17.77 16.47 -13.12
CA ALA A 70 -18.85 15.51 -13.22
C ALA A 70 -20.07 16.08 -13.97
N LEU A 71 -20.45 17.31 -13.68
CA LEU A 71 -21.55 18.00 -14.34
C LEU A 71 -21.22 18.31 -15.82
N GLU A 72 -20.00 18.78 -16.10
CA GLU A 72 -19.52 19.07 -17.46
C GLU A 72 -19.52 17.83 -18.34
N SER A 73 -19.03 16.69 -17.81
CA SER A 73 -19.01 15.43 -18.55
C SER A 73 -20.38 14.78 -18.74
N GLY A 74 -21.40 15.22 -18.01
CA GLY A 74 -22.71 14.59 -17.96
C GLY A 74 -22.70 13.24 -17.20
N ALA A 75 -21.74 13.03 -16.30
CA ALA A 75 -21.71 11.86 -15.42
C ALA A 75 -22.93 11.86 -14.49
N GLN A 76 -23.45 10.69 -14.18
CA GLN A 76 -24.60 10.48 -13.29
C GLN A 76 -24.17 10.11 -11.88
N ALA A 77 -22.97 9.56 -11.77
CA ALA A 77 -22.41 9.12 -10.50
C ALA A 77 -20.90 9.39 -10.45
N ILE A 78 -20.36 9.41 -9.23
CA ILE A 78 -18.93 9.58 -8.95
C ILE A 78 -18.44 8.37 -8.16
N HIS A 79 -17.39 7.68 -8.68
CA HIS A 79 -16.68 6.64 -7.96
C HIS A 79 -15.42 7.25 -7.33
N PRO A 80 -15.31 7.27 -5.99
CA PRO A 80 -14.19 7.94 -5.32
C PRO A 80 -12.92 7.08 -5.25
N GLY A 81 -12.98 5.77 -5.53
CA GLY A 81 -11.89 4.83 -5.30
C GLY A 81 -11.54 4.69 -3.81
N TYR A 82 -10.25 4.78 -3.49
CA TYR A 82 -9.72 4.87 -2.12
C TYR A 82 -8.74 6.06 -2.00
N GLY A 83 -8.48 6.53 -0.77
CA GLY A 83 -7.72 7.75 -0.55
C GLY A 83 -8.45 9.00 -1.02
N PHE A 84 -7.74 10.12 -1.16
CA PHE A 84 -8.29 11.42 -1.55
C PHE A 84 -9.62 11.77 -0.83
N LEU A 85 -10.72 11.87 -1.59
CA LEU A 85 -12.04 12.26 -1.09
C LEU A 85 -12.95 11.07 -0.74
N SER A 86 -12.46 9.83 -0.82
CA SER A 86 -13.30 8.64 -0.66
C SER A 86 -13.96 8.49 0.71
N GLU A 87 -13.35 9.05 1.76
CA GLU A 87 -13.86 9.04 3.13
C GLU A 87 -14.19 10.45 3.64
N ASN A 88 -14.47 11.38 2.71
CA ASN A 88 -14.83 12.75 3.03
C ASN A 88 -16.35 12.92 3.03
N PRO A 89 -17.00 13.15 4.18
CA PRO A 89 -18.46 13.30 4.25
C PRO A 89 -18.96 14.55 3.52
N GLU A 90 -18.22 15.66 3.55
CA GLU A 90 -18.60 16.91 2.84
C GLU A 90 -18.61 16.68 1.32
N PHE A 91 -17.71 15.84 0.81
CA PHE A 91 -17.72 15.47 -0.61
C PHE A 91 -18.96 14.65 -0.97
N ALA A 92 -19.31 13.63 -0.17
CA ALA A 92 -20.51 12.84 -0.39
C ALA A 92 -21.79 13.70 -0.34
N GLU A 93 -21.86 14.67 0.58
CA GLU A 93 -22.96 15.67 0.65
C GLU A 93 -22.99 16.56 -0.59
N ALA A 94 -21.83 17.07 -1.04
CA ALA A 94 -21.76 17.92 -2.22
C ALA A 94 -22.15 17.19 -3.50
N VAL A 95 -21.78 15.90 -3.64
CA VAL A 95 -22.21 15.04 -4.76
C VAL A 95 -23.73 14.91 -4.78
N ALA A 96 -24.35 14.60 -3.64
CA ALA A 96 -25.80 14.49 -3.54
C ALA A 96 -26.51 15.85 -3.81
N ALA A 97 -25.99 16.94 -3.28
CA ALA A 97 -26.53 18.29 -3.49
C ALA A 97 -26.44 18.72 -4.98
N ALA A 98 -25.47 18.20 -5.74
CA ALA A 98 -25.37 18.42 -7.17
C ALA A 98 -26.31 17.53 -8.01
N GLY A 99 -27.12 16.68 -7.39
CA GLY A 99 -28.01 15.74 -8.08
C GLY A 99 -27.30 14.52 -8.65
N LEU A 100 -26.10 14.23 -8.17
CA LEU A 100 -25.27 13.09 -8.58
C LEU A 100 -25.32 11.97 -7.52
N THR A 101 -25.00 10.74 -7.93
CA THR A 101 -24.89 9.61 -7.00
C THR A 101 -23.43 9.44 -6.56
N PHE A 102 -23.19 9.46 -5.25
CA PHE A 102 -21.91 9.04 -4.67
C PHE A 102 -21.87 7.51 -4.60
N ILE A 103 -20.89 6.87 -5.25
CA ILE A 103 -20.71 5.41 -5.22
C ILE A 103 -19.95 5.05 -3.94
N GLY A 104 -20.70 4.91 -2.86
CA GLY A 104 -20.19 4.67 -1.51
C GLY A 104 -21.28 4.86 -0.46
N PRO A 105 -20.90 4.85 0.83
CA PRO A 105 -21.82 5.00 1.93
C PRO A 105 -22.34 6.44 2.10
N SER A 106 -23.34 6.58 2.96
CA SER A 106 -23.91 7.89 3.30
C SER A 106 -22.90 8.77 4.06
N PRO A 107 -23.02 10.12 4.00
CA PRO A 107 -22.22 11.03 4.81
C PRO A 107 -22.26 10.71 6.32
N TYR A 108 -23.43 10.27 6.81
CA TYR A 108 -23.59 9.83 8.20
C TYR A 108 -22.73 8.62 8.53
N ALA A 109 -22.71 7.59 7.68
CA ALA A 109 -21.90 6.40 7.88
C ALA A 109 -20.40 6.72 7.82
N ILE A 110 -19.97 7.59 6.88
CA ILE A 110 -18.58 8.07 6.79
C ILE A 110 -18.17 8.80 8.08
N THR A 111 -18.97 9.77 8.53
CA THR A 111 -18.68 10.57 9.72
C THR A 111 -18.64 9.69 10.98
N THR A 112 -19.62 8.79 11.13
CA THR A 112 -19.77 7.97 12.33
C THR A 112 -18.63 6.95 12.44
N MET A 113 -18.32 6.24 11.37
CA MET A 113 -17.28 5.20 11.38
C MET A 113 -15.86 5.75 11.21
N GLY A 114 -15.69 6.91 10.57
CA GLY A 114 -14.41 7.61 10.48
C GLY A 114 -14.00 8.30 11.80
N GLY A 115 -14.96 8.61 12.68
CA GLY A 115 -14.70 9.18 14.00
C GLY A 115 -14.36 8.09 15.03
N LYS A 116 -13.12 8.05 15.55
CA LYS A 116 -12.65 6.99 16.47
C LYS A 116 -13.58 6.77 17.68
N VAL A 117 -14.02 7.85 18.34
CA VAL A 117 -14.92 7.76 19.49
C VAL A 117 -16.29 7.27 19.06
N ALA A 118 -16.85 7.86 18.01
CA ALA A 118 -18.17 7.47 17.50
C ALA A 118 -18.20 6.01 17.02
N ALA A 119 -17.16 5.55 16.33
CA ALA A 119 -17.05 4.15 15.89
C ALA A 119 -16.94 3.18 17.08
N ARG A 120 -16.21 3.54 18.15
CA ARG A 120 -16.16 2.75 19.41
C ARG A 120 -17.52 2.68 20.07
N ASP A 121 -18.25 3.80 20.14
CA ASP A 121 -19.61 3.84 20.71
C ASP A 121 -20.56 2.94 19.91
N VAL A 122 -20.45 2.93 18.58
CA VAL A 122 -21.18 1.98 17.73
C VAL A 122 -20.81 0.55 18.10
N ALA A 123 -19.51 0.22 18.18
CA ALA A 123 -19.04 -1.13 18.51
C ALA A 123 -19.57 -1.61 19.86
N ILE A 124 -19.58 -0.75 20.88
CA ILE A 124 -20.14 -1.04 22.20
C ILE A 124 -21.64 -1.35 22.10
N ARG A 125 -22.41 -0.50 21.40
CA ARG A 125 -23.87 -0.70 21.25
C ARG A 125 -24.23 -2.03 20.59
N VAL A 126 -23.43 -2.44 19.59
CA VAL A 126 -23.69 -3.71 18.87
C VAL A 126 -22.87 -4.89 19.41
N GLN A 127 -22.27 -4.72 20.57
CA GLN A 127 -21.52 -5.76 21.28
C GLN A 127 -20.38 -6.37 20.44
N VAL A 128 -19.63 -5.53 19.76
CA VAL A 128 -18.38 -5.91 19.09
C VAL A 128 -17.22 -5.71 20.06
N PRO A 129 -16.36 -6.71 20.27
CA PRO A 129 -15.27 -6.61 21.21
C PRO A 129 -14.29 -5.48 20.87
N LEU A 130 -13.88 -4.73 21.89
CA LEU A 130 -12.83 -3.73 21.84
C LEU A 130 -11.61 -4.21 22.61
N ALA A 131 -10.40 -3.77 22.22
CA ALA A 131 -9.23 -3.98 23.05
C ALA A 131 -9.48 -3.41 24.45
N PRO A 132 -9.06 -4.12 25.53
CA PRO A 132 -9.19 -3.59 26.88
C PRO A 132 -8.61 -2.18 26.96
N GLY A 133 -9.39 -1.25 27.47
CA GLY A 133 -9.02 0.17 27.50
C GLY A 133 -9.85 0.92 28.54
N THR A 134 -9.52 2.19 28.75
CA THR A 134 -10.30 3.07 29.62
C THR A 134 -11.54 3.60 28.90
N ASP A 135 -12.62 3.80 29.63
CA ASP A 135 -13.90 4.33 29.11
C ASP A 135 -13.82 5.81 28.68
N GLY A 136 -12.66 6.45 28.87
CA GLY A 136 -12.44 7.85 28.54
C GLY A 136 -11.03 8.30 28.86
N ALA A 137 -10.84 9.62 28.81
CA ALA A 137 -9.56 10.23 29.11
C ALA A 137 -9.11 9.97 30.55
N ILE A 138 -7.83 9.68 30.72
CA ILE A 138 -7.22 9.51 32.05
C ILE A 138 -6.62 10.82 32.54
N ALA A 139 -6.69 11.04 33.87
CA ALA A 139 -6.27 12.30 34.47
C ALA A 139 -4.84 12.27 35.04
N SER A 140 -4.21 11.09 35.19
CA SER A 140 -2.93 10.97 35.88
C SER A 140 -2.17 9.69 35.52
N ALA A 141 -0.87 9.69 35.79
CA ALA A 141 -0.01 8.52 35.67
C ALA A 141 -0.45 7.35 36.57
N ALA A 142 -1.06 7.62 37.73
CA ALA A 142 -1.59 6.58 38.61
C ALA A 142 -2.69 5.74 37.93
N ALA A 143 -3.44 6.32 36.99
CA ALA A 143 -4.40 5.56 36.18
C ALA A 143 -3.67 4.59 35.23
N VAL A 144 -2.49 4.96 34.69
CA VAL A 144 -1.65 4.07 33.87
C VAL A 144 -1.16 2.89 34.70
N GLU A 145 -0.67 3.16 35.91
CA GLU A 145 -0.16 2.14 36.84
C GLU A 145 -1.28 1.14 37.22
N ALA A 146 -2.47 1.66 37.60
CA ALA A 146 -3.62 0.83 37.92
C ALA A 146 -4.07 -0.04 36.73
N PHE A 147 -4.14 0.55 35.54
CA PHE A 147 -4.51 -0.17 34.31
C PHE A 147 -3.48 -1.24 33.95
N GLY A 148 -2.17 -0.92 34.07
CA GLY A 148 -1.09 -1.88 33.82
C GLY A 148 -1.08 -3.03 34.84
N ALA A 149 -1.42 -2.77 36.10
CA ALA A 149 -1.57 -3.80 37.13
C ALA A 149 -2.75 -4.75 36.86
N GLU A 150 -3.85 -4.25 36.33
CA GLU A 150 -5.05 -5.04 36.01
C GLU A 150 -4.93 -5.83 34.70
N HIS A 151 -4.43 -5.19 33.63
CA HIS A 151 -4.45 -5.74 32.27
C HIS A 151 -3.07 -6.24 31.79
N GLY A 152 -2.01 -6.00 32.55
CA GLY A 152 -0.62 -6.31 32.17
C GLY A 152 0.03 -5.22 31.31
N TYR A 153 1.36 -5.25 31.27
CA TYR A 153 2.19 -4.45 30.36
C TYR A 153 2.57 -5.28 29.12
N PRO A 154 2.83 -4.64 27.97
CA PRO A 154 2.82 -3.21 27.69
C PRO A 154 1.41 -2.60 27.61
N VAL A 155 1.33 -1.30 27.90
CA VAL A 155 0.14 -0.47 27.78
C VAL A 155 0.37 0.61 26.75
N LEU A 156 -0.66 1.00 26.03
CA LEU A 156 -0.62 2.07 25.03
C LEU A 156 -1.38 3.28 25.52
N VAL A 157 -0.71 4.43 25.60
CA VAL A 157 -1.34 5.73 25.78
C VAL A 157 -1.65 6.32 24.42
N LYS A 158 -2.89 6.75 24.20
CA LYS A 158 -3.37 7.33 22.93
C LYS A 158 -3.98 8.70 23.16
N ALA A 159 -3.62 9.68 22.31
CA ALA A 159 -4.31 10.98 22.30
C ALA A 159 -5.74 10.83 21.78
N SER A 160 -6.71 11.45 22.47
CA SER A 160 -8.14 11.42 22.09
C SER A 160 -8.38 12.05 20.71
N ALA A 161 -7.61 13.10 20.36
CA ALA A 161 -7.64 13.79 19.08
C ALA A 161 -6.65 13.25 18.04
N GLY A 162 -5.85 12.20 18.36
CA GLY A 162 -4.81 11.63 17.51
C GLY A 162 -5.34 10.74 16.40
N GLY A 163 -4.59 10.66 15.28
CA GLY A 163 -4.90 9.81 14.14
C GLY A 163 -3.64 9.27 13.45
N GLY A 164 -3.76 8.16 12.69
CA GLY A 164 -2.66 7.62 11.87
C GLY A 164 -1.39 7.28 12.63
N GLY A 165 -1.49 6.75 13.86
CA GLY A 165 -0.32 6.42 14.69
C GLY A 165 0.31 7.60 15.44
N ARG A 166 -0.13 8.84 15.21
CA ARG A 166 0.38 10.01 15.94
C ARG A 166 -0.30 10.16 17.31
N GLY A 167 0.48 10.55 18.31
CA GLY A 167 -0.01 10.70 19.69
C GLY A 167 -0.24 9.36 20.39
N MET A 168 0.49 8.32 20.01
CA MET A 168 0.53 7.02 20.69
C MET A 168 1.88 6.79 21.31
N ARG A 169 1.90 6.27 22.55
CA ARG A 169 3.12 5.93 23.27
C ARG A 169 2.97 4.62 24.02
N ARG A 170 3.88 3.69 23.73
CA ARG A 170 3.96 2.40 24.42
C ARG A 170 4.67 2.56 25.76
N ILE A 171 4.15 1.90 26.77
CA ILE A 171 4.69 1.84 28.14
C ILE A 171 4.92 0.36 28.46
N ASP A 172 6.18 -0.03 28.60
CA ASP A 172 6.57 -1.44 28.77
C ASP A 172 6.55 -1.90 30.23
N SER A 173 6.54 -0.96 31.20
CA SER A 173 6.58 -1.28 32.63
C SER A 173 6.10 -0.12 33.48
N GLU A 174 5.68 -0.42 34.73
CA GLU A 174 5.20 0.56 35.70
C GLU A 174 6.16 1.74 35.94
N PRO A 175 7.50 1.56 36.08
CA PRO A 175 8.43 2.68 36.30
C PRO A 175 8.39 3.74 35.19
N GLN A 176 8.01 3.37 33.98
CA GLN A 176 7.92 4.29 32.83
C GLN A 176 6.61 5.08 32.80
N ALA A 177 5.59 4.67 33.58
CA ALA A 177 4.22 5.19 33.48
C ALA A 177 4.14 6.71 33.60
N LYS A 178 4.82 7.29 34.60
CA LYS A 178 4.77 8.74 34.86
C LYS A 178 5.39 9.55 33.72
N GLU A 179 6.61 9.22 33.31
CA GLU A 179 7.34 9.95 32.27
C GLU A 179 6.61 9.86 30.94
N ALA A 180 6.13 8.65 30.59
CA ALA A 180 5.44 8.39 29.34
C ALA A 180 4.07 9.09 29.29
N PHE A 181 3.30 9.11 30.41
CA PHE A 181 2.06 9.84 30.50
C PHE A 181 2.27 11.34 30.31
N ASP A 182 3.20 11.95 31.07
CA ASP A 182 3.50 13.38 30.98
C ASP A 182 3.98 13.78 29.56
N ALA A 183 4.74 12.91 28.92
CA ALA A 183 5.21 13.13 27.54
C ALA A 183 4.05 13.02 26.54
N ALA A 184 3.18 12.02 26.66
CA ALA A 184 2.02 11.84 25.78
C ALA A 184 1.03 13.03 25.87
N VAL A 185 0.76 13.54 27.07
CA VAL A 185 -0.10 14.73 27.28
C VAL A 185 0.51 15.97 26.63
N ARG A 186 1.84 16.19 26.80
CA ARG A 186 2.52 17.33 26.15
C ARG A 186 2.46 17.25 24.63
N GLU A 187 2.75 16.06 24.10
CA GLU A 187 2.76 15.81 22.66
C GLU A 187 1.35 15.98 22.05
N ALA A 188 0.32 15.43 22.73
CA ALA A 188 -1.07 15.58 22.32
C ALA A 188 -1.52 17.06 22.32
N THR A 189 -1.14 17.80 23.38
CA THR A 189 -1.44 19.23 23.48
C THR A 189 -0.76 20.03 22.37
N ALA A 190 0.51 19.75 22.09
CA ALA A 190 1.28 20.45 21.06
C ALA A 190 0.77 20.14 19.65
N ALA A 191 0.41 18.88 19.37
CA ALA A 191 0.03 18.44 18.04
C ALA A 191 -1.43 18.70 17.70
N PHE A 192 -2.34 18.64 18.71
CA PHE A 192 -3.79 18.63 18.49
C PHE A 192 -4.53 19.74 19.27
N GLY A 193 -3.83 20.51 20.11
CA GLY A 193 -4.45 21.51 20.98
C GLY A 193 -5.26 20.93 22.15
N ASN A 194 -5.32 19.60 22.27
CA ASN A 194 -6.01 18.85 23.32
C ASN A 194 -5.07 17.80 23.92
N GLY A 195 -4.81 17.87 25.22
CA GLY A 195 -3.94 16.97 25.98
C GLY A 195 -4.64 15.72 26.52
N GLU A 196 -5.89 15.48 26.19
CA GLU A 196 -6.62 14.29 26.64
C GLU A 196 -6.02 13.02 26.04
N VAL A 197 -5.71 12.06 26.93
CA VAL A 197 -5.20 10.75 26.55
C VAL A 197 -6.00 9.65 27.24
N TYR A 198 -6.14 8.50 26.60
CA TYR A 198 -6.75 7.28 27.13
C TYR A 198 -5.81 6.10 27.02
N LEU A 199 -6.12 4.99 27.68
CA LEU A 199 -5.31 3.79 27.69
C LEU A 199 -5.96 2.67 26.89
N GLU A 200 -5.10 1.86 26.26
CA GLU A 200 -5.47 0.56 25.72
C GLU A 200 -4.37 -0.46 26.04
N ARG A 201 -4.75 -1.73 26.18
CA ARG A 201 -3.78 -2.82 26.23
C ARG A 201 -3.03 -2.89 24.91
N TYR A 202 -1.70 -2.95 24.98
CA TYR A 202 -0.87 -3.18 23.79
C TYR A 202 -0.83 -4.67 23.48
N LEU A 203 -1.27 -5.06 22.31
CA LEU A 203 -1.25 -6.44 21.84
C LEU A 203 0.09 -6.70 21.15
N THR A 204 0.92 -7.57 21.73
CA THR A 204 2.29 -7.78 21.29
C THR A 204 2.43 -8.74 20.11
N HIS A 205 1.47 -9.65 19.95
CA HIS A 205 1.48 -10.66 18.89
C HIS A 205 0.22 -10.59 18.03
N ALA A 206 -0.39 -9.39 17.94
CA ALA A 206 -1.61 -9.22 17.18
C ALA A 206 -1.36 -9.39 15.67
N ARG A 207 -2.31 -10.08 15.04
CA ARG A 207 -2.47 -10.04 13.58
C ARG A 207 -3.50 -8.99 13.21
N HIS A 208 -3.29 -8.32 12.10
CA HIS A 208 -4.24 -7.41 11.50
C HIS A 208 -5.09 -8.20 10.51
N VAL A 209 -6.30 -8.52 10.93
CA VAL A 209 -7.26 -9.23 10.08
C VAL A 209 -8.47 -8.35 9.85
N GLU A 210 -8.91 -8.29 8.62
CA GLU A 210 -10.01 -7.42 8.21
C GLU A 210 -11.10 -8.21 7.50
N VAL A 211 -12.33 -7.71 7.60
CA VAL A 211 -13.52 -8.35 7.02
C VAL A 211 -14.12 -7.40 5.97
N GLN A 212 -14.24 -7.89 4.74
CA GLN A 212 -14.95 -7.18 3.68
C GLN A 212 -16.44 -7.27 3.93
N VAL A 213 -17.11 -6.12 4.11
CA VAL A 213 -18.57 -6.06 4.15
C VAL A 213 -19.11 -5.45 2.86
N PHE A 214 -20.34 -5.82 2.55
CA PHE A 214 -21.10 -5.23 1.46
C PHE A 214 -22.58 -5.08 1.87
N ALA A 215 -23.18 -3.94 1.53
CA ALA A 215 -24.58 -3.69 1.83
C ALA A 215 -25.27 -2.93 0.68
N ASP A 216 -26.58 -3.14 0.52
CA ASP A 216 -27.41 -2.44 -0.44
C ASP A 216 -28.48 -1.56 0.24
N THR A 217 -29.26 -0.84 -0.57
CA THR A 217 -30.37 -0.02 -0.09
C THR A 217 -31.65 -0.82 0.18
N HIS A 218 -31.66 -2.13 -0.10
CA HIS A 218 -32.79 -3.03 0.10
C HIS A 218 -32.77 -3.75 1.46
N GLY A 219 -31.71 -3.50 2.27
CA GLY A 219 -31.54 -4.06 3.60
C GLY A 219 -30.66 -5.31 3.65
N ASN A 220 -30.11 -5.73 2.51
CA ASN A 220 -29.14 -6.82 2.50
C ASN A 220 -27.77 -6.32 2.98
N THR A 221 -27.18 -7.04 3.93
CA THR A 221 -25.83 -6.78 4.44
C THR A 221 -25.14 -8.11 4.66
N VAL A 222 -24.02 -8.30 3.97
CA VAL A 222 -23.23 -9.53 4.00
C VAL A 222 -21.76 -9.24 4.29
N TYR A 223 -21.01 -10.26 4.69
CA TYR A 223 -19.56 -10.20 4.63
C TYR A 223 -19.03 -11.11 3.51
N VAL A 224 -17.94 -10.69 2.87
CA VAL A 224 -17.33 -11.35 1.70
C VAL A 224 -15.90 -11.73 2.06
N GLY A 225 -15.77 -12.67 3.00
CA GLY A 225 -14.48 -13.17 3.47
C GLY A 225 -13.68 -12.18 4.31
N ASP A 226 -12.47 -12.59 4.57
CA ASP A 226 -11.49 -11.88 5.37
C ASP A 226 -10.14 -11.83 4.68
N ARG A 227 -9.29 -10.90 5.11
CA ARG A 227 -7.91 -10.72 4.66
C ARG A 227 -6.98 -10.62 5.86
N ASP A 228 -5.78 -11.15 5.73
CA ASP A 228 -4.69 -10.86 6.63
C ASP A 228 -3.81 -9.76 6.04
N CYS A 229 -3.59 -8.71 6.81
CA CYS A 229 -2.80 -7.55 6.46
C CYS A 229 -1.70 -7.28 7.51
N SER A 230 -1.26 -8.33 8.22
CA SER A 230 -0.27 -8.21 9.29
C SER A 230 1.13 -7.88 8.76
N VAL A 231 1.42 -8.24 7.51
CA VAL A 231 2.73 -7.96 6.90
C VAL A 231 2.78 -6.49 6.48
N GLN A 232 3.22 -5.67 7.42
CA GLN A 232 3.25 -4.22 7.28
C GLN A 232 4.53 -3.63 7.89
N ARG A 233 4.91 -2.47 7.42
CA ARG A 233 6.01 -1.66 7.94
C ARG A 233 5.49 -0.27 8.28
N ARG A 234 5.68 0.17 9.53
CA ARG A 234 5.18 1.49 10.00
C ARG A 234 3.70 1.72 9.62
N HIS A 235 2.87 0.68 9.81
CA HIS A 235 1.45 0.66 9.46
C HIS A 235 1.14 0.74 7.94
N GLN A 236 2.13 0.56 7.07
CA GLN A 236 1.94 0.42 5.62
C GLN A 236 1.98 -1.07 5.26
N LYS A 237 0.86 -1.57 4.74
CA LYS A 237 0.70 -2.96 4.28
C LYS A 237 1.60 -3.19 3.06
N LEU A 238 2.30 -4.31 3.01
CA LEU A 238 3.20 -4.69 1.91
C LEU A 238 2.78 -5.99 1.22
N VAL A 239 2.28 -6.96 2.01
CA VAL A 239 1.76 -8.22 1.52
C VAL A 239 0.46 -8.52 2.25
N GLU A 240 -0.58 -8.85 1.49
CA GLU A 240 -1.91 -9.18 2.01
C GLU A 240 -2.37 -10.52 1.44
N GLU A 241 -3.16 -11.28 2.22
CA GLU A 241 -3.66 -12.57 1.77
C GLU A 241 -5.13 -12.80 2.15
N SER A 242 -5.84 -13.55 1.34
CA SER A 242 -7.22 -14.00 1.58
C SER A 242 -7.37 -15.48 1.20
N PRO A 243 -8.11 -16.27 2.01
CA PRO A 243 -8.58 -15.95 3.35
C PRO A 243 -7.41 -15.81 4.34
N ALA A 244 -7.59 -15.07 5.44
CA ALA A 244 -6.60 -14.97 6.51
C ALA A 244 -6.24 -16.38 7.03
N PRO A 245 -4.98 -16.83 6.93
CA PRO A 245 -4.62 -18.19 7.22
C PRO A 245 -4.62 -18.48 8.73
N GLY A 246 -4.85 -19.75 9.11
CA GLY A 246 -4.73 -20.21 10.50
C GLY A 246 -5.83 -19.72 11.45
N LEU A 247 -6.87 -19.05 10.98
CA LEU A 247 -8.03 -18.71 11.80
C LEU A 247 -8.99 -19.90 11.92
N SER A 248 -9.55 -20.11 13.11
CA SER A 248 -10.63 -21.08 13.27
C SER A 248 -11.91 -20.63 12.54
N ASP A 249 -12.71 -21.57 12.04
CA ASP A 249 -13.99 -21.24 11.41
C ASP A 249 -14.93 -20.47 12.33
N THR A 250 -14.84 -20.74 13.65
CA THR A 250 -15.63 -20.03 14.65
C THR A 250 -15.21 -18.58 14.78
N LEU A 251 -13.90 -18.32 14.86
CA LEU A 251 -13.37 -16.96 14.94
C LEU A 251 -13.73 -16.16 13.68
N ARG A 252 -13.50 -16.74 12.51
CA ARG A 252 -13.86 -16.17 11.20
C ARG A 252 -15.34 -15.77 11.11
N ARG A 253 -16.23 -16.69 11.50
CA ARG A 253 -17.66 -16.42 11.51
C ARG A 253 -18.02 -15.30 12.49
N ASN A 254 -17.47 -15.34 13.71
CA ASN A 254 -17.77 -14.33 14.73
C ASN A 254 -17.30 -12.92 14.30
N MET A 255 -16.15 -12.82 13.65
CA MET A 255 -15.66 -11.56 13.06
C MET A 255 -16.57 -11.09 11.92
N GLY A 256 -16.96 -11.97 11.01
CA GLY A 256 -17.90 -11.66 9.93
C GLY A 256 -19.24 -11.14 10.44
N GLU A 257 -19.83 -11.83 11.43
CA GLU A 257 -21.09 -11.41 12.05
C GLU A 257 -20.95 -10.08 12.81
N ALA A 258 -19.81 -9.83 13.47
CA ALA A 258 -19.52 -8.56 14.11
C ALA A 258 -19.45 -7.41 13.09
N ALA A 259 -18.76 -7.64 11.97
CA ALA A 259 -18.67 -6.66 10.90
C ALA A 259 -20.05 -6.34 10.28
N VAL A 260 -20.90 -7.34 10.09
CA VAL A 260 -22.28 -7.13 9.61
C VAL A 260 -23.11 -6.33 10.62
N ARG A 261 -22.96 -6.57 11.94
CA ARG A 261 -23.68 -5.78 12.95
C ARG A 261 -23.28 -4.32 12.92
N LEU A 262 -21.97 -4.02 12.81
CA LEU A 262 -21.47 -2.65 12.67
C LEU A 262 -22.06 -1.95 11.44
N ALA A 263 -21.98 -2.61 10.27
CA ALA A 263 -22.48 -2.05 9.02
C ALA A 263 -23.99 -1.77 9.07
N ARG A 264 -24.78 -2.68 9.64
CA ARG A 264 -26.24 -2.50 9.81
C ARG A 264 -26.58 -1.35 10.73
N GLU A 265 -25.86 -1.21 11.85
CA GLU A 265 -26.13 -0.16 12.84
C GLU A 265 -26.02 1.25 12.26
N VAL A 266 -25.11 1.46 11.31
CA VAL A 266 -24.89 2.77 10.68
C VAL A 266 -25.61 2.91 9.33
N GLY A 267 -26.45 1.95 8.95
CA GLY A 267 -27.14 1.96 7.65
C GLY A 267 -26.16 2.02 6.48
N TYR A 268 -25.10 1.20 6.55
CA TYR A 268 -24.04 1.19 5.54
C TYR A 268 -24.57 0.74 4.17
N VAL A 269 -24.03 1.34 3.11
CA VAL A 269 -24.31 0.96 1.70
C VAL A 269 -22.99 0.94 0.93
N GLY A 270 -22.83 -0.03 0.03
CA GLY A 270 -21.62 -0.24 -0.76
C GLY A 270 -20.60 -1.15 -0.08
N ALA A 271 -19.37 -1.12 -0.59
CA ALA A 271 -18.23 -1.85 -0.05
C ALA A 271 -17.63 -1.12 1.14
N GLY A 272 -17.36 -1.85 2.23
CA GLY A 272 -16.64 -1.35 3.39
C GLY A 272 -15.79 -2.46 3.99
N THR A 273 -14.83 -2.08 4.82
CA THR A 273 -13.95 -3.05 5.48
C THR A 273 -13.88 -2.76 6.96
N VAL A 274 -14.11 -3.78 7.77
CA VAL A 274 -13.97 -3.71 9.23
C VAL A 274 -12.65 -4.34 9.62
N GLU A 275 -11.76 -3.57 10.20
CA GLU A 275 -10.43 -3.99 10.64
C GLU A 275 -10.45 -4.45 12.09
N PHE A 276 -9.77 -5.56 12.37
CA PHE A 276 -9.65 -6.16 13.69
C PHE A 276 -8.19 -6.49 14.01
N LEU A 277 -7.86 -6.40 15.29
CA LEU A 277 -6.66 -7.03 15.84
C LEU A 277 -7.05 -8.40 16.39
N VAL A 278 -6.31 -9.43 15.98
CA VAL A 278 -6.54 -10.82 16.40
C VAL A 278 -5.36 -11.32 17.20
N GLU A 279 -5.60 -11.81 18.42
CA GLU A 279 -4.60 -12.41 19.30
C GLU A 279 -5.28 -13.56 20.09
N ASP A 280 -4.67 -14.74 20.14
CA ASP A 280 -5.12 -15.90 20.92
C ASP A 280 -6.61 -16.23 20.74
N GLU A 281 -7.06 -16.43 19.51
CA GLU A 281 -8.48 -16.74 19.18
C GLU A 281 -9.48 -15.68 19.67
N LYS A 282 -9.02 -14.46 19.94
CA LYS A 282 -9.84 -13.30 20.26
C LYS A 282 -9.64 -12.23 19.21
N PHE A 283 -10.69 -11.46 18.96
CA PHE A 283 -10.60 -10.33 18.04
C PHE A 283 -11.12 -9.06 18.70
N TYR A 284 -10.57 -7.94 18.28
CA TYR A 284 -10.89 -6.61 18.81
C TYR A 284 -11.06 -5.65 17.64
N PHE A 285 -12.17 -4.91 17.63
CA PHE A 285 -12.42 -3.90 16.63
C PHE A 285 -11.34 -2.81 16.67
N LEU A 286 -10.78 -2.50 15.52
CA LEU A 286 -9.79 -1.43 15.35
C LEU A 286 -10.45 -0.20 14.73
N GLU A 287 -10.93 -0.33 13.49
CA GLU A 287 -11.59 0.73 12.74
C GLU A 287 -12.44 0.16 11.59
N MET A 288 -13.20 1.04 10.93
CA MET A 288 -13.88 0.69 9.69
C MET A 288 -13.49 1.66 8.58
N ASN A 289 -12.98 1.12 7.49
CA ASN A 289 -12.73 1.88 6.28
C ASN A 289 -14.02 1.93 5.45
N THR A 290 -14.53 3.14 5.24
CA THR A 290 -15.84 3.37 4.60
C THR A 290 -15.73 3.47 3.08
N ARG A 291 -14.90 2.63 2.49
CA ARG A 291 -14.54 2.58 1.06
C ARG A 291 -14.04 1.20 0.66
N ILE A 292 -13.79 1.02 -0.62
CA ILE A 292 -12.99 -0.10 -1.11
C ILE A 292 -11.52 0.05 -0.65
N GLN A 293 -10.81 -1.05 -0.43
CA GLN A 293 -9.40 -1.04 -0.06
C GLN A 293 -8.48 -1.43 -1.21
N VAL A 294 -7.17 -1.13 -1.07
CA VAL A 294 -6.13 -1.46 -2.05
C VAL A 294 -6.13 -2.96 -2.32
N GLU A 295 -6.20 -3.77 -1.27
CA GLU A 295 -6.10 -5.23 -1.23
C GLU A 295 -7.40 -5.99 -1.58
N HIS A 296 -8.42 -5.29 -2.09
CA HIS A 296 -9.67 -5.94 -2.54
C HIS A 296 -9.47 -7.08 -3.56
N PRO A 297 -8.43 -7.06 -4.42
CA PRO A 297 -8.22 -8.11 -5.41
C PRO A 297 -8.05 -9.52 -4.83
N VAL A 298 -7.45 -9.69 -3.65
CA VAL A 298 -7.32 -11.03 -3.06
C VAL A 298 -8.67 -11.62 -2.69
N THR A 299 -9.61 -10.78 -2.22
CA THR A 299 -11.01 -11.20 -1.97
C THR A 299 -11.71 -11.55 -3.28
N GLU A 300 -11.54 -10.74 -4.32
CA GLU A 300 -12.14 -11.00 -5.64
C GLU A 300 -11.68 -12.36 -6.19
N MET A 301 -10.38 -12.66 -6.09
CA MET A 301 -9.81 -13.90 -6.63
C MET A 301 -10.34 -15.14 -5.92
N VAL A 302 -10.50 -15.14 -4.59
CA VAL A 302 -10.95 -16.31 -3.84
C VAL A 302 -12.46 -16.49 -3.82
N HIS A 303 -13.23 -15.43 -4.04
CA HIS A 303 -14.70 -15.49 -4.06
C HIS A 303 -15.30 -15.45 -5.47
N GLY A 304 -14.52 -15.10 -6.49
CA GLY A 304 -14.96 -15.03 -7.88
C GLY A 304 -15.94 -13.88 -8.12
N VAL A 305 -15.75 -12.74 -7.46
CA VAL A 305 -16.61 -11.56 -7.54
C VAL A 305 -15.83 -10.35 -8.04
N ASP A 306 -16.49 -9.39 -8.67
CA ASP A 306 -15.94 -8.07 -8.97
C ASP A 306 -16.58 -7.05 -8.01
N LEU A 307 -15.85 -6.68 -6.94
CA LEU A 307 -16.34 -5.79 -5.89
C LEU A 307 -16.58 -4.37 -6.41
N ILE A 308 -15.82 -3.90 -7.39
CA ILE A 308 -16.01 -2.58 -8.01
C ILE A 308 -17.30 -2.58 -8.86
N ALA A 309 -17.52 -3.62 -9.64
CA ALA A 309 -18.76 -3.75 -10.41
C ALA A 309 -19.98 -3.82 -9.48
N GLU A 310 -19.86 -4.52 -8.36
CA GLU A 310 -20.92 -4.61 -7.35
C GLU A 310 -21.19 -3.25 -6.68
N GLN A 311 -20.15 -2.43 -6.39
CA GLN A 311 -20.35 -1.06 -5.92
C GLN A 311 -21.16 -0.23 -6.90
N ILE A 312 -20.89 -0.33 -8.20
CA ILE A 312 -21.59 0.40 -9.24
C ILE A 312 -23.06 -0.05 -9.34
N ARG A 313 -23.34 -1.37 -9.28
CA ARG A 313 -24.68 -1.92 -9.32
C ARG A 313 -25.52 -1.48 -8.13
N VAL A 314 -24.98 -1.63 -6.92
CA VAL A 314 -25.66 -1.22 -5.69
C VAL A 314 -25.95 0.28 -5.68
N ALA A 315 -25.00 1.11 -6.10
CA ALA A 315 -25.22 2.55 -6.22
C ALA A 315 -26.25 2.93 -7.29
N ALA A 316 -26.43 2.09 -8.31
CA ALA A 316 -27.50 2.22 -9.31
C ALA A 316 -28.89 1.74 -8.80
N GLY A 317 -28.97 1.27 -7.55
CA GLY A 317 -30.20 0.82 -6.90
C GLY A 317 -30.54 -0.66 -7.12
N GLU A 318 -29.60 -1.46 -7.61
CA GLU A 318 -29.78 -2.90 -7.75
C GLU A 318 -29.59 -3.59 -6.37
N GLU A 319 -30.27 -4.72 -6.16
CA GLU A 319 -30.02 -5.57 -5.02
C GLU A 319 -28.62 -6.22 -5.12
N LEU A 320 -28.00 -6.52 -3.97
CA LEU A 320 -26.75 -7.25 -3.92
C LEU A 320 -26.85 -8.56 -4.70
N SER A 321 -25.92 -8.77 -5.64
CA SER A 321 -25.80 -10.05 -6.35
C SER A 321 -25.12 -11.12 -5.50
N ILE A 322 -24.38 -10.72 -4.47
CA ILE A 322 -23.70 -11.58 -3.51
C ILE A 322 -24.70 -12.04 -2.46
N LEU A 323 -25.19 -13.27 -2.60
CA LEU A 323 -26.19 -13.85 -1.71
C LEU A 323 -25.49 -14.62 -0.58
N GLY A 324 -25.54 -14.08 0.62
CA GLY A 324 -25.00 -14.73 1.82
C GLY A 324 -23.47 -14.72 1.89
N ASN A 325 -22.96 -15.46 2.86
CA ASN A 325 -21.52 -15.55 3.11
C ASN A 325 -20.91 -16.57 2.13
N LEU A 326 -20.19 -16.07 1.15
CA LEU A 326 -19.51 -16.94 0.18
C LEU A 326 -18.31 -17.62 0.85
N ALA A 327 -18.24 -18.94 0.76
CA ALA A 327 -17.04 -19.67 1.16
C ALA A 327 -15.89 -19.35 0.18
N PRO A 328 -14.69 -19.08 0.68
CA PRO A 328 -13.53 -18.84 -0.17
C PRO A 328 -13.14 -20.13 -0.91
N LYS A 329 -12.69 -19.99 -2.15
CA LYS A 329 -12.15 -21.10 -2.95
C LYS A 329 -10.66 -20.83 -3.15
N GLY A 330 -9.81 -21.71 -2.59
CA GLY A 330 -8.37 -21.53 -2.66
C GLY A 330 -7.84 -20.41 -1.79
N ALA A 331 -6.72 -19.83 -2.19
CA ALA A 331 -6.05 -18.72 -1.52
C ALA A 331 -5.47 -17.73 -2.54
N ALA A 332 -5.42 -16.46 -2.18
CA ALA A 332 -4.77 -15.42 -2.97
C ALA A 332 -3.86 -14.58 -2.09
N ILE A 333 -2.73 -14.16 -2.64
CA ILE A 333 -1.76 -13.30 -1.97
C ILE A 333 -1.43 -12.14 -2.91
N GLU A 334 -1.45 -10.93 -2.38
CA GLU A 334 -1.09 -9.69 -3.07
C GLU A 334 0.23 -9.17 -2.53
N ALA A 335 1.09 -8.67 -3.42
CA ALA A 335 2.25 -7.87 -3.08
C ALA A 335 2.10 -6.48 -3.68
N ARG A 336 2.25 -5.43 -2.87
CA ARG A 336 2.28 -4.05 -3.35
C ARG A 336 3.64 -3.74 -3.95
N ILE A 337 3.63 -3.28 -5.19
CA ILE A 337 4.84 -2.88 -5.92
C ILE A 337 4.89 -1.36 -5.93
N ASN A 338 5.67 -0.81 -5.01
CA ASN A 338 5.87 0.62 -4.85
C ASN A 338 7.21 1.04 -5.45
N ALA A 339 7.29 2.26 -5.98
CA ALA A 339 8.55 2.91 -6.33
C ALA A 339 9.26 3.38 -5.05
N GLU A 340 9.94 2.45 -4.39
CA GLU A 340 10.64 2.67 -3.12
C GLU A 340 11.96 1.92 -3.14
N ASP A 341 13.03 2.60 -2.67
CA ASP A 341 14.32 1.98 -2.43
C ASP A 341 14.29 1.25 -1.08
N VAL A 342 14.37 -0.06 -1.15
CA VAL A 342 14.35 -0.96 0.01
C VAL A 342 15.73 -1.20 0.63
N ALA A 343 16.78 -0.62 0.05
CA ALA A 343 18.14 -0.79 0.54
C ALA A 343 18.24 -0.44 2.03
N GLU A 344 19.00 -1.25 2.76
CA GLU A 344 19.19 -1.13 4.22
C GLU A 344 17.85 -1.07 5.01
N GLY A 345 16.77 -1.65 4.48
CA GLY A 345 15.46 -1.68 5.13
C GLY A 345 14.77 -0.31 5.27
N ARG A 346 15.21 0.71 4.52
CA ARG A 346 14.71 2.08 4.69
C ARG A 346 13.38 2.36 4.00
N PHE A 347 13.10 1.74 2.85
CA PHE A 347 11.87 1.94 2.06
C PHE A 347 11.64 3.43 1.76
N LEU A 348 12.61 4.05 1.12
CA LEU A 348 12.55 5.47 0.78
C LEU A 348 11.80 5.65 -0.56
N PRO A 349 10.84 6.60 -0.65
CA PRO A 349 10.20 6.91 -1.92
C PRO A 349 11.24 7.24 -3.00
N ALA A 350 11.10 6.63 -4.16
CA ALA A 350 12.00 6.77 -5.29
C ALA A 350 11.23 7.12 -6.57
N PRO A 351 10.68 8.34 -6.66
CA PRO A 351 9.99 8.79 -7.86
C PRO A 351 10.97 8.88 -9.04
N GLY A 352 10.49 8.58 -10.25
CA GLY A 352 11.34 8.59 -11.44
C GLY A 352 10.65 7.95 -12.66
N PRO A 353 11.36 7.87 -13.80
CA PRO A 353 10.82 7.26 -15.00
C PRO A 353 10.70 5.73 -14.84
N VAL A 354 9.65 5.17 -15.40
CA VAL A 354 9.45 3.73 -15.55
C VAL A 354 9.89 3.39 -16.98
N ASP A 355 11.17 3.11 -17.18
CA ASP A 355 11.74 2.87 -18.51
C ASP A 355 11.20 1.57 -19.11
N LEU A 356 11.04 0.54 -18.29
CA LEU A 356 10.43 -0.73 -18.66
C LEU A 356 9.51 -1.21 -17.55
N LEU A 357 8.31 -1.68 -17.92
CA LEU A 357 7.43 -2.44 -17.05
C LEU A 357 6.89 -3.64 -17.86
N THR A 358 7.29 -4.85 -17.47
CA THR A 358 6.76 -6.09 -18.02
C THR A 358 6.08 -6.86 -16.92
N ALA A 359 4.74 -6.88 -16.95
CA ALA A 359 3.95 -7.63 -15.99
C ALA A 359 4.06 -9.15 -16.24
N PRO A 360 4.19 -9.96 -15.18
CA PRO A 360 4.23 -11.40 -15.33
C PRO A 360 2.88 -11.95 -15.78
N VAL A 361 2.90 -12.87 -16.73
CA VAL A 361 1.72 -13.60 -17.18
C VAL A 361 1.79 -15.05 -16.71
N GLY A 362 0.65 -15.65 -16.38
CA GLY A 362 0.58 -17.04 -15.94
C GLY A 362 -0.77 -17.39 -15.30
N GLU A 363 -0.98 -18.69 -15.13
CA GLU A 363 -2.18 -19.17 -14.46
C GLU A 363 -2.26 -18.66 -13.01
N GLY A 364 -3.38 -18.04 -12.65
CA GLY A 364 -3.63 -17.50 -11.32
C GLY A 364 -2.83 -16.23 -11.00
N LEU A 365 -2.14 -15.61 -11.97
CA LEU A 365 -1.50 -14.31 -11.79
C LEU A 365 -2.38 -13.19 -12.32
N ARG A 366 -2.40 -12.08 -11.59
CA ARG A 366 -3.04 -10.82 -11.96
C ARG A 366 -2.11 -9.67 -11.58
N PHE A 367 -1.99 -8.69 -12.46
CA PHE A 367 -1.25 -7.46 -12.17
C PHE A 367 -2.18 -6.26 -12.42
N ASP A 368 -2.51 -5.55 -11.35
CA ASP A 368 -3.29 -4.31 -11.42
C ASP A 368 -2.31 -3.13 -11.39
N ALA A 369 -2.07 -2.52 -12.55
CA ALA A 369 -1.09 -1.47 -12.74
C ALA A 369 -1.72 -0.09 -12.84
N GLY A 370 -1.01 0.92 -12.33
CA GLY A 370 -1.27 2.34 -12.55
C GLY A 370 -0.30 3.01 -13.52
N TYR A 371 0.70 2.26 -13.98
CA TYR A 371 1.79 2.71 -14.84
C TYR A 371 2.12 1.67 -15.91
N GLU A 372 2.72 2.12 -16.99
CA GLU A 372 3.30 1.28 -18.04
C GLU A 372 4.68 1.83 -18.46
N SER A 373 5.40 1.11 -19.32
CA SER A 373 6.71 1.58 -19.82
C SER A 373 6.60 2.95 -20.46
N GLY A 374 7.48 3.87 -20.06
CA GLY A 374 7.50 5.26 -20.51
C GLY A 374 6.74 6.23 -19.61
N ASP A 375 5.98 5.75 -18.63
CA ASP A 375 5.35 6.61 -17.61
C ASP A 375 6.39 7.11 -16.59
N THR A 376 5.99 8.05 -15.73
CA THR A 376 6.84 8.58 -14.66
C THR A 376 6.11 8.54 -13.33
N VAL A 377 6.72 7.94 -12.30
CA VAL A 377 6.22 8.01 -10.93
C VAL A 377 6.53 9.41 -10.38
N LEU A 378 5.47 10.16 -10.09
CA LEU A 378 5.57 11.54 -9.65
C LEU A 378 5.80 11.63 -8.14
N PRO A 379 6.63 12.58 -7.66
CA PRO A 379 6.83 12.81 -6.23
C PRO A 379 5.62 13.48 -5.53
N LEU A 380 4.57 13.78 -6.27
CA LEU A 380 3.38 14.52 -5.80
C LEU A 380 2.32 13.62 -5.16
N TYR A 381 2.41 12.31 -5.39
CA TYR A 381 1.40 11.33 -5.01
C TYR A 381 2.04 10.12 -4.34
N ASP A 382 1.26 9.06 -4.12
CA ASP A 382 1.79 7.81 -3.59
C ASP A 382 2.77 7.12 -4.56
N SER A 383 3.58 6.19 -4.03
CA SER A 383 4.60 5.46 -4.76
C SER A 383 4.08 4.19 -5.46
N LEU A 384 2.78 3.86 -5.34
CA LEU A 384 2.23 2.58 -5.82
C LEU A 384 2.25 2.50 -7.35
N ILE A 385 3.09 1.62 -7.88
CA ILE A 385 3.15 1.31 -9.32
C ILE A 385 2.02 0.35 -9.69
N GLY A 386 1.82 -0.67 -8.88
CA GLY A 386 0.80 -1.68 -9.12
C GLY A 386 0.80 -2.76 -8.03
N LYS A 387 -0.06 -3.76 -8.22
CA LYS A 387 -0.24 -4.88 -7.30
C LYS A 387 -0.09 -6.18 -8.06
N LEU A 388 0.78 -7.06 -7.57
CA LEU A 388 0.90 -8.42 -8.10
C LEU A 388 0.11 -9.36 -7.20
N ILE A 389 -0.91 -9.99 -7.76
CA ILE A 389 -1.78 -10.92 -7.06
C ILE A 389 -1.58 -12.32 -7.63
N ALA A 390 -1.40 -13.29 -6.75
CA ALA A 390 -1.31 -14.69 -7.11
C ALA A 390 -2.40 -15.50 -6.40
N TYR A 391 -3.16 -16.26 -7.18
CA TYR A 391 -4.19 -17.17 -6.71
C TYR A 391 -3.75 -18.63 -6.89
N GLY A 392 -4.10 -19.48 -5.93
CA GLY A 392 -3.91 -20.94 -6.00
C GLY A 392 -5.06 -21.70 -5.37
N PRO A 393 -5.21 -23.02 -5.68
CA PRO A 393 -6.18 -23.88 -4.99
C PRO A 393 -5.89 -24.01 -3.49
N ASP A 394 -4.69 -23.70 -3.07
CA ASP A 394 -4.22 -23.62 -1.69
C ASP A 394 -3.16 -22.52 -1.54
N ARG A 395 -2.84 -22.18 -0.28
CA ARG A 395 -1.90 -21.10 0.07
C ARG A 395 -0.48 -21.36 -0.46
N GLU A 396 0.00 -22.60 -0.38
CA GLU A 396 1.36 -22.94 -0.84
C GLU A 396 1.50 -22.76 -2.37
N THR A 397 0.45 -23.10 -3.11
CA THR A 397 0.40 -22.82 -4.56
C THR A 397 0.36 -21.33 -4.86
N ALA A 398 -0.39 -20.52 -4.08
CA ALA A 398 -0.41 -19.07 -4.22
C ALA A 398 0.97 -18.46 -3.93
N ILE A 399 1.66 -18.92 -2.87
CA ILE A 399 3.05 -18.50 -2.54
C ILE A 399 3.98 -18.79 -3.72
N LYS A 400 3.98 -20.02 -4.24
CA LYS A 400 4.85 -20.39 -5.38
C LYS A 400 4.58 -19.57 -6.63
N ARG A 401 3.30 -19.31 -6.92
CA ARG A 401 2.90 -18.47 -8.06
C ARG A 401 3.33 -17.02 -7.87
N LEU A 402 3.19 -16.47 -6.65
CA LEU A 402 3.62 -15.11 -6.35
C LEU A 402 5.13 -14.95 -6.48
N LEU A 403 5.92 -15.86 -5.89
CA LEU A 403 7.38 -15.86 -6.03
C LEU A 403 7.80 -15.93 -7.48
N GLY A 404 7.28 -16.91 -8.25
CA GLY A 404 7.58 -16.98 -9.68
C GLY A 404 7.03 -15.81 -10.50
N GLY A 405 6.01 -15.11 -10.02
CA GLY A 405 5.54 -13.83 -10.58
C GLY A 405 6.52 -12.70 -10.32
N LEU A 406 6.98 -12.55 -9.07
CA LEU A 406 7.97 -11.54 -8.66
C LEU A 406 9.30 -11.71 -9.41
N GLU A 407 9.77 -12.96 -9.63
CA GLU A 407 10.97 -13.24 -10.42
C GLU A 407 10.86 -12.79 -11.90
N ARG A 408 9.66 -12.84 -12.47
CA ARG A 408 9.42 -12.45 -13.87
C ARG A 408 8.94 -11.01 -14.04
N LEU A 409 8.61 -10.33 -12.96
CA LEU A 409 8.26 -8.91 -12.99
C LEU A 409 9.52 -8.10 -13.30
N GLN A 410 9.48 -7.35 -14.40
CA GLN A 410 10.58 -6.46 -14.77
C GLN A 410 10.11 -5.03 -14.66
N ILE A 411 10.79 -4.24 -13.84
CA ILE A 411 10.60 -2.79 -13.73
C ILE A 411 11.99 -2.16 -13.71
N GLU A 412 12.24 -1.27 -14.68
CA GLU A 412 13.49 -0.54 -14.82
C GLU A 412 13.23 0.95 -14.75
N GLY A 413 14.24 1.72 -14.34
CA GLY A 413 14.18 3.17 -14.17
C GLY A 413 13.97 3.61 -12.73
N VAL A 414 13.20 2.86 -11.94
CA VAL A 414 12.97 3.13 -10.51
C VAL A 414 13.20 1.86 -9.66
N PRO A 415 13.79 1.96 -8.47
CA PRO A 415 13.81 0.86 -7.52
C PRO A 415 12.41 0.58 -6.99
N THR A 416 12.15 -0.68 -6.63
CA THR A 416 10.82 -1.10 -6.20
C THR A 416 10.85 -1.99 -4.96
N THR A 417 9.66 -2.18 -4.33
CA THR A 417 9.46 -3.11 -3.21
C THR A 417 9.41 -4.58 -3.63
N ALA A 418 9.52 -4.92 -4.92
CA ALA A 418 9.45 -6.30 -5.40
C ALA A 418 10.51 -7.23 -4.75
N PRO A 419 11.79 -6.84 -4.58
CA PRO A 419 12.78 -7.65 -3.86
C PRO A 419 12.41 -7.91 -2.39
N ALA A 420 11.88 -6.90 -1.71
CA ALA A 420 11.42 -7.05 -0.33
C ALA A 420 10.22 -7.99 -0.24
N ALA A 421 9.26 -7.89 -1.14
CA ALA A 421 8.11 -8.81 -1.22
C ALA A 421 8.58 -10.26 -1.45
N GLN A 422 9.60 -10.47 -2.29
CA GLN A 422 10.19 -11.80 -2.52
C GLN A 422 10.82 -12.37 -1.23
N THR A 423 11.61 -11.57 -0.52
CA THR A 423 12.21 -11.94 0.77
C THR A 423 11.14 -12.29 1.80
N ILE A 424 10.10 -11.47 1.94
CA ILE A 424 8.97 -11.66 2.86
C ILE A 424 8.25 -12.98 2.58
N VAL A 425 7.82 -13.18 1.33
CA VAL A 425 7.00 -14.33 0.96
C VAL A 425 7.79 -15.65 0.99
N ALA A 426 9.11 -15.59 0.76
CA ALA A 426 10.00 -16.74 0.90
C ALA A 426 10.33 -17.08 2.35
N HIS A 427 10.18 -16.14 3.29
CA HIS A 427 10.60 -16.30 4.69
C HIS A 427 9.87 -17.47 5.38
N PRO A 428 10.59 -18.32 6.16
CA PRO A 428 9.99 -19.44 6.87
C PRO A 428 8.83 -19.03 7.80
N ASP A 429 8.97 -17.90 8.51
CA ASP A 429 7.92 -17.43 9.42
C ASP A 429 6.65 -17.03 8.70
N PHE A 430 6.75 -16.43 7.49
CA PHE A 430 5.58 -16.14 6.68
C PHE A 430 4.87 -17.44 6.27
N ARG A 431 5.62 -18.43 5.84
CA ARG A 431 5.07 -19.74 5.43
C ARG A 431 4.41 -20.47 6.59
N GLU A 432 5.03 -20.44 7.77
CA GLU A 432 4.59 -21.14 8.98
C GLU A 432 3.64 -20.32 9.86
N LEU A 433 3.21 -19.15 9.39
CA LEU A 433 2.25 -18.26 10.08
C LEU A 433 2.76 -17.74 11.43
N ARG A 434 4.07 -17.53 11.56
CA ARG A 434 4.71 -16.97 12.75
C ARG A 434 4.97 -15.46 12.61
N PHE A 435 4.00 -14.73 12.13
CA PHE A 435 4.10 -13.28 11.93
C PHE A 435 3.00 -12.54 12.69
N SER A 436 3.30 -11.32 13.03
CA SER A 436 2.40 -10.34 13.66
C SER A 436 2.55 -8.99 12.96
N THR A 437 1.81 -7.99 13.40
CA THR A 437 1.94 -6.62 12.87
C THR A 437 3.33 -5.99 13.09
N LEU A 438 4.14 -6.55 13.99
CA LEU A 438 5.49 -6.08 14.30
C LEU A 438 6.57 -6.96 13.67
N TRP A 439 6.22 -8.15 13.21
CA TRP A 439 7.17 -9.17 12.74
C TRP A 439 8.16 -8.63 11.71
N LEU A 440 7.69 -7.86 10.74
CA LEU A 440 8.53 -7.38 9.65
C LEU A 440 9.65 -6.46 10.16
N GLU A 441 9.33 -5.58 11.10
CA GLU A 441 10.30 -4.63 11.69
C GLU A 441 11.25 -5.29 12.71
N GLU A 442 10.79 -6.35 13.39
CA GLU A 442 11.53 -7.01 14.44
C GLU A 442 12.40 -8.17 13.93
N THR A 443 12.04 -8.79 12.79
CA THR A 443 12.60 -10.08 12.39
C THR A 443 13.24 -10.07 11.01
N VAL A 444 12.68 -9.33 10.04
CA VAL A 444 13.17 -9.40 8.66
C VAL A 444 14.28 -8.39 8.44
N ASP A 445 15.47 -8.89 8.18
CA ASP A 445 16.60 -8.06 7.80
C ASP A 445 16.67 -7.96 6.27
N PHE A 446 16.52 -6.74 5.76
CA PHE A 446 16.66 -6.43 4.33
C PHE A 446 18.08 -5.99 3.97
N THR A 447 19.00 -5.93 4.94
CA THR A 447 20.38 -5.45 4.71
C THR A 447 21.31 -6.55 4.22
N GLU A 448 20.99 -7.82 4.49
CA GLU A 448 21.74 -8.97 3.99
C GLU A 448 20.88 -9.77 3.00
N PRO A 449 21.23 -9.83 1.71
CA PRO A 449 20.76 -10.91 0.86
C PRO A 449 21.31 -12.22 1.45
N GLU A 450 20.46 -13.26 1.58
CA GLU A 450 20.95 -14.61 1.89
C GLU A 450 22.17 -14.93 1.00
N PRO A 451 23.25 -15.51 1.56
CA PRO A 451 24.44 -15.79 0.78
C PRO A 451 24.08 -16.83 -0.29
N VAL A 452 23.76 -16.35 -1.48
CA VAL A 452 23.85 -17.16 -2.69
C VAL A 452 25.31 -17.61 -2.75
N ASP A 453 25.57 -18.90 -2.91
CA ASP A 453 26.93 -19.44 -3.02
C ASP A 453 27.63 -18.75 -4.20
N ARG A 454 28.52 -17.83 -3.87
CA ARG A 454 29.08 -16.83 -4.81
C ARG A 454 30.56 -17.13 -4.97
N ALA A 455 30.98 -17.38 -6.18
CA ALA A 455 32.41 -17.48 -6.46
C ALA A 455 33.05 -16.09 -6.27
N ASN A 456 33.90 -15.95 -5.27
CA ASN A 456 34.69 -14.74 -5.10
C ASN A 456 35.82 -14.72 -6.16
N VAL A 457 35.75 -13.76 -7.06
CA VAL A 457 36.82 -13.53 -8.04
C VAL A 457 37.54 -12.24 -7.67
N GLU A 458 38.83 -12.35 -7.33
CA GLU A 458 39.68 -11.19 -7.04
C GLU A 458 40.31 -10.66 -8.34
N VAL A 459 40.05 -9.40 -8.65
CA VAL A 459 40.66 -8.71 -9.79
C VAL A 459 41.19 -7.36 -9.31
N GLY A 460 42.51 -7.17 -9.44
CA GLY A 460 43.15 -5.90 -9.07
C GLY A 460 43.02 -5.48 -7.62
N GLY A 461 42.97 -6.44 -6.68
CA GLY A 461 42.75 -6.17 -5.24
C GLY A 461 41.32 -5.86 -4.83
N ARG A 462 40.36 -6.07 -5.72
CA ARG A 462 38.92 -5.97 -5.44
C ARG A 462 38.26 -7.34 -5.62
N PHE A 463 37.34 -7.67 -4.73
CA PHE A 463 36.55 -8.90 -4.78
C PHE A 463 35.25 -8.66 -5.55
N PHE A 464 35.02 -9.49 -6.55
CA PHE A 464 33.76 -9.54 -7.31
C PHE A 464 33.05 -10.84 -6.99
N ILE A 465 31.75 -10.74 -6.78
CA ILE A 465 30.89 -11.86 -6.45
C ILE A 465 30.12 -12.22 -7.72
N ILE A 466 30.42 -13.35 -8.33
CA ILE A 466 29.73 -13.87 -9.50
C ILE A 466 28.77 -14.97 -9.04
N PRO A 467 27.43 -14.83 -9.26
CA PRO A 467 26.48 -15.90 -8.95
C PRO A 467 26.86 -17.17 -9.71
N THR A 468 26.96 -18.30 -9.04
CA THR A 468 27.13 -19.60 -9.73
C THR A 468 25.77 -20.20 -10.00
N PHE A 469 25.52 -20.57 -11.23
CA PHE A 469 24.25 -21.13 -11.74
C PHE A 469 23.89 -22.50 -11.15
N ASN A 470 24.68 -23.06 -10.22
CA ASN A 470 24.43 -24.38 -9.63
C ASN A 470 23.42 -24.43 -8.47
N ASP A 471 22.93 -23.28 -8.00
CA ASP A 471 22.04 -23.24 -6.81
C ASP A 471 20.55 -23.42 -7.14
N TYR A 472 20.19 -23.59 -8.39
CA TYR A 472 18.79 -23.85 -8.80
C TYR A 472 18.43 -25.35 -8.92
N GLY A 473 19.23 -26.26 -8.40
CA GLY A 473 19.14 -27.64 -8.77
C GLY A 473 19.17 -28.72 -7.71
N SER A 474 18.59 -28.57 -6.52
CA SER A 474 18.44 -29.74 -5.62
C SER A 474 17.14 -29.83 -4.85
N ALA A 475 16.04 -29.55 -5.48
CA ALA A 475 14.72 -29.97 -4.98
C ALA A 475 13.83 -30.45 -6.13
N GLY A 476 13.90 -31.75 -6.40
CA GLY A 476 12.80 -32.53 -6.99
C GLY A 476 12.59 -32.42 -8.49
N GLY A 477 13.21 -33.35 -9.20
CA GLY A 477 12.67 -34.15 -10.30
C GLY A 477 11.73 -33.47 -11.30
N TYR A 478 12.30 -32.92 -12.38
CA TYR A 478 11.66 -32.98 -13.70
C TYR A 478 12.67 -33.50 -14.71
N GLY A 479 12.34 -34.66 -15.26
CA GLY A 479 13.13 -35.32 -16.29
C GLY A 479 13.03 -34.59 -17.62
N ASN A 480 14.20 -34.50 -18.24
CA ASN A 480 14.48 -34.47 -19.68
C ASN A 480 13.68 -33.55 -20.59
N ALA A 481 14.25 -32.41 -20.95
CA ALA A 481 14.65 -32.02 -22.30
C ALA A 481 14.92 -30.49 -22.34
N ALA A 482 16.12 -30.09 -21.95
CA ALA A 482 16.67 -28.79 -22.40
C ALA A 482 17.69 -29.08 -23.51
N PRO A 483 17.74 -28.31 -24.59
CA PRO A 483 18.68 -28.55 -25.67
C PRO A 483 20.11 -28.21 -25.21
N ALA A 484 21.03 -29.09 -25.55
CA ALA A 484 22.46 -29.03 -25.23
C ALA A 484 23.25 -27.82 -25.77
N LEU A 485 22.57 -26.75 -26.17
CA LEU A 485 23.15 -25.51 -26.71
C LEU A 485 23.27 -24.37 -25.68
N ALA A 486 22.49 -24.37 -24.57
CA ALA A 486 22.55 -23.33 -23.54
C ALA A 486 23.79 -23.49 -22.64
N ASP A 487 24.11 -24.71 -22.23
CA ASP A 487 25.26 -25.01 -21.36
C ASP A 487 26.61 -24.64 -21.98
N ASP A 488 26.74 -24.70 -23.32
CA ASP A 488 27.96 -24.35 -24.03
C ASP A 488 28.19 -22.82 -24.14
N PHE A 489 27.12 -22.04 -24.26
CA PHE A 489 27.21 -20.57 -24.34
C PHE A 489 27.65 -19.95 -23.01
N ASP A 490 26.99 -20.29 -21.91
CA ASP A 490 27.32 -19.77 -20.59
C ASP A 490 28.71 -20.19 -20.13
N ALA A 491 29.10 -21.44 -20.39
CA ALA A 491 30.44 -21.93 -20.11
C ALA A 491 31.49 -21.18 -20.93
N ARG A 492 31.22 -20.82 -22.18
CA ARG A 492 32.09 -20.06 -23.04
C ARG A 492 32.21 -18.60 -22.62
N VAL A 493 31.10 -17.95 -22.25
CA VAL A 493 31.10 -16.57 -21.74
C VAL A 493 31.90 -16.51 -20.44
N ARG A 494 31.66 -17.44 -19.52
CA ARG A 494 32.40 -17.55 -18.25
C ARG A 494 33.89 -17.76 -18.48
N ALA A 495 34.25 -18.69 -19.34
CA ALA A 495 35.67 -18.95 -19.70
C ALA A 495 36.31 -17.73 -20.33
N TYR A 496 35.58 -16.99 -21.18
CA TYR A 496 36.09 -15.77 -21.80
C TYR A 496 36.36 -14.67 -20.77
N ILE A 497 35.42 -14.43 -19.85
CA ILE A 497 35.56 -13.44 -18.76
C ILE A 497 36.74 -13.83 -17.84
N LEU A 498 36.85 -15.10 -17.45
CA LEU A 498 37.92 -15.58 -16.58
C LEU A 498 39.31 -15.49 -17.24
N ASN A 499 39.37 -15.61 -18.56
CA ASN A 499 40.62 -15.47 -19.34
C ASN A 499 40.95 -14.01 -19.72
N ASN A 500 39.98 -13.09 -19.58
CA ASN A 500 40.14 -11.67 -19.91
C ASN A 500 39.51 -10.80 -18.78
N PRO A 501 40.03 -10.88 -17.55
CA PRO A 501 39.44 -10.20 -16.38
C PRO A 501 39.46 -8.67 -16.48
N GLU A 502 40.32 -8.12 -17.36
CA GLU A 502 40.41 -6.69 -17.67
C GLU A 502 39.10 -6.11 -18.22
N ILE A 503 38.29 -6.92 -18.90
CA ILE A 503 36.97 -6.48 -19.43
C ILE A 503 36.03 -6.04 -18.31
N ILE A 504 36.10 -6.68 -17.12
CA ILE A 504 35.31 -6.28 -15.98
C ILE A 504 35.78 -4.93 -15.44
N LEU A 505 37.09 -4.69 -15.39
CA LEU A 505 37.66 -3.41 -14.97
C LEU A 505 37.24 -2.29 -15.92
N GLU A 506 37.33 -2.51 -17.23
CA GLU A 506 36.92 -1.53 -18.24
C GLU A 506 35.42 -1.23 -18.16
N ALA A 507 34.58 -2.24 -17.97
CA ALA A 507 33.13 -2.06 -17.77
C ALA A 507 32.80 -1.26 -16.50
N LEU A 508 33.53 -1.48 -15.40
CA LEU A 508 33.35 -0.75 -14.15
C LEU A 508 33.83 0.70 -14.24
N GLU A 509 34.93 0.96 -14.97
CA GLU A 509 35.39 2.33 -15.21
C GLU A 509 34.35 3.12 -16.01
N ILE A 510 33.79 2.51 -17.06
CA ILE A 510 32.74 3.11 -17.89
C ILE A 510 31.46 3.36 -17.04
N LEU A 511 31.10 2.43 -16.14
CA LEU A 511 29.96 2.58 -15.27
C LEU A 511 30.17 3.72 -14.27
N ALA A 512 31.32 3.76 -13.59
CA ALA A 512 31.69 4.81 -12.65
C ALA A 512 31.72 6.21 -13.31
N GLU A 513 32.23 6.30 -14.54
CA GLU A 513 32.19 7.55 -15.31
C GLU A 513 30.76 7.98 -15.65
N ARG A 514 29.88 7.04 -15.99
CA ARG A 514 28.47 7.31 -16.27
C ARG A 514 27.73 7.77 -15.03
N GLU A 515 27.95 7.13 -13.89
CA GLU A 515 27.35 7.49 -12.61
C GLU A 515 27.81 8.89 -12.15
N ALA A 516 29.11 9.17 -12.19
CA ALA A 516 29.66 10.48 -11.84
C ALA A 516 29.11 11.60 -12.77
N ARG A 517 28.94 11.28 -14.06
CA ARG A 517 28.37 12.21 -15.03
C ARG A 517 26.88 12.46 -14.81
N ALA A 518 26.12 11.40 -14.47
CA ALA A 518 24.70 11.51 -14.14
C ALA A 518 24.49 12.30 -12.85
N GLU A 519 25.28 12.05 -11.81
CA GLU A 519 25.24 12.78 -10.55
C GLU A 519 25.57 14.28 -10.73
N THR A 520 26.61 14.58 -11.51
CA THR A 520 26.98 15.96 -11.84
C THR A 520 25.88 16.66 -12.62
N THR A 521 25.29 15.98 -13.61
CA THR A 521 24.20 16.53 -14.43
C THR A 521 22.94 16.80 -13.57
N ALA A 522 22.60 15.89 -12.66
CA ALA A 522 21.49 16.07 -11.74
C ALA A 522 21.71 17.26 -10.77
N LYS A 523 22.91 17.41 -10.23
CA LYS A 523 23.28 18.55 -9.38
C LYS A 523 23.23 19.87 -10.15
N ILE A 524 23.66 19.92 -11.40
CA ILE A 524 23.57 21.09 -12.28
C ILE A 524 22.10 21.43 -12.57
N ALA A 525 21.28 20.44 -12.89
CA ALA A 525 19.87 20.65 -13.22
C ALA A 525 19.02 21.12 -12.04
N ALA A 526 19.40 20.76 -10.82
CA ALA A 526 18.68 21.16 -9.60
C ALA A 526 18.82 22.66 -9.26
N TYR A 527 19.81 23.34 -9.86
CA TYR A 527 20.11 24.76 -9.56
C TYR A 527 20.37 25.58 -10.83
N PRO A 528 19.40 25.70 -11.76
CA PRO A 528 19.60 26.39 -13.04
C PRO A 528 20.00 27.85 -12.87
N ASP A 529 19.52 28.51 -11.83
CA ASP A 529 19.79 29.93 -11.58
C ASP A 529 21.23 30.24 -11.14
N LEU A 530 21.95 29.22 -10.62
CA LEU A 530 23.38 29.36 -10.29
C LEU A 530 24.26 29.59 -11.53
N PHE A 531 23.76 29.28 -12.73
CA PHE A 531 24.49 29.44 -13.99
C PHE A 531 23.99 30.62 -14.84
N THR A 532 22.83 31.18 -14.53
CA THR A 532 22.19 32.25 -15.32
C THR A 532 22.34 33.65 -14.73
N ASP A 533 22.50 33.77 -13.42
CA ASP A 533 22.66 35.06 -12.75
C ASP A 533 23.92 35.04 -11.86
N PRO A 534 24.96 35.82 -12.16
CA PRO A 534 26.19 35.80 -11.38
C PRO A 534 26.05 36.71 -10.15
N PRO A 535 25.68 36.18 -8.99
CA PRO A 535 25.79 36.97 -7.79
C PRO A 535 27.23 37.08 -7.32
N ALA A 536 27.50 38.03 -6.49
CA ALA A 536 28.73 38.59 -5.99
C ALA A 536 29.76 37.65 -5.32
N LEU A 537 29.76 36.33 -5.63
CA LEU A 537 30.66 35.34 -5.05
C LEU A 537 31.66 34.74 -6.08
N GLY A 538 31.68 35.23 -7.31
CA GLY A 538 32.63 34.74 -8.32
C GLY A 538 33.97 35.49 -8.26
N LEU A 539 35.06 34.74 -8.13
CA LEU A 539 36.40 35.25 -8.38
C LEU A 539 36.68 35.16 -9.89
N GLY A 540 36.69 36.27 -10.59
CA GLY A 540 36.98 36.34 -12.03
C GLY A 540 36.23 37.46 -12.76
N THR A 541 36.49 37.63 -14.07
CA THR A 541 35.80 38.58 -14.91
C THR A 541 34.47 38.00 -15.40
N PRO A 542 33.39 38.82 -15.52
CA PRO A 542 32.06 38.37 -15.95
C PRO A 542 32.02 37.66 -17.32
N ASP A 543 33.00 37.95 -18.17
CA ASP A 543 33.09 37.45 -19.58
C ASP A 543 34.05 36.29 -19.76
N ALA A 544 34.48 35.60 -18.70
CA ALA A 544 35.36 34.46 -18.80
C ALA A 544 34.72 33.32 -19.61
N PRO A 545 35.43 32.71 -20.56
CA PRO A 545 34.89 31.65 -21.42
C PRO A 545 34.63 30.33 -20.68
N ILE A 546 35.13 30.17 -19.46
CA ILE A 546 34.94 29.00 -18.59
C ILE A 546 34.53 29.52 -17.20
N ARG A 547 33.42 29.07 -16.69
CA ARG A 547 32.96 29.32 -15.31
C ARG A 547 33.12 28.03 -14.51
N VAL A 548 33.81 28.12 -13.37
CA VAL A 548 33.97 27.01 -12.42
C VAL A 548 33.14 27.36 -11.19
N VAL A 549 32.21 26.47 -10.82
CA VAL A 549 31.41 26.59 -9.59
C VAL A 549 31.90 25.51 -8.64
N GLU A 550 32.40 25.92 -7.47
CA GLU A 550 32.85 25.02 -6.43
C GLU A 550 31.78 24.95 -5.33
N PHE A 551 31.32 23.73 -5.01
CA PHE A 551 30.35 23.49 -3.95
C PHE A 551 31.08 23.06 -2.69
N PHE A 552 30.88 23.80 -1.61
CA PHE A 552 31.37 23.41 -0.30
C PHE A 552 30.26 22.72 0.50
N ASP A 553 30.52 21.50 0.97
CA ASP A 553 29.64 20.81 1.91
C ASP A 553 29.99 21.27 3.34
N TYR A 554 29.16 22.13 3.90
CA TYR A 554 29.23 22.48 5.32
C TYR A 554 28.47 21.41 6.13
N LYS A 555 29.18 20.40 6.61
CA LYS A 555 28.70 19.64 7.76
C LYS A 555 28.76 20.54 9.00
N CYS A 556 27.60 21.06 9.40
CA CYS A 556 27.38 21.54 10.78
C CYS A 556 26.65 20.50 11.57
#